data_276c6b392b7cf6629d8c0c4818483162
#
_entry.id   276c6b392b7cf6629d8c0c4818483162
#
_cell.length_a   1.000
_cell.length_b   1.000
_cell.length_c   1.000
_cell.angle_alpha   90.00
_cell.angle_beta   90.00
_cell.angle_gamma   90.00
#
_symmetry.space_group_name_H-M   'P 1'
#
loop_
_entity.id
_entity.type
_entity.pdbx_description
1 polymer ?
#
loop_
_entity_poly.entity_id
_entity_poly.type
_entity_poly.pdbx_seq_one_letter_code
_entity_poly.pdbx_strand_id
1 'polypeptide(L)'
;MIKLIATDMDGTLLNDEKKIDDSFWEVHKRLTELGIHFVVASGRQYFNIRKNFERLNENLMIMAENGAIIMEDEKEIFSKTLSKEDAIELIKVGRTIPTANLIFCGKKKAYLEDDEPNFLEEVKKYYEKYEIVEDITKVDDEALKITICDLTGAEKNTYPYYKDYYDKFKVAVSGEIWVDVVDKNINKGIALASLQEKLGIKKSETMVFGDYLNDYELIGQGDYSFAMENAHPELKKIAKYNGGDNNRAGVVESIKKYVLEER
;
A
#
# COMPACT_ATOMS: atom_id res chain seq x y z
N MET A 1 -10.61 -17.75 16.83
CA MET A 1 -10.57 -16.37 17.40
C MET A 1 -9.64 -15.53 16.55
N ILE A 2 -10.06 -14.35 16.12
CA ILE A 2 -9.25 -13.42 15.30
C ILE A 2 -8.09 -12.87 16.14
N LYS A 3 -6.89 -12.82 15.55
CA LYS A 3 -5.66 -12.31 16.13
C LYS A 3 -4.99 -11.22 15.26
N LEU A 4 -5.35 -11.16 13.97
CA LEU A 4 -4.79 -10.21 13.02
C LEU A 4 -5.90 -9.66 12.13
N ILE A 5 -5.93 -8.34 11.99
CA ILE A 5 -6.84 -7.63 11.08
C ILE A 5 -5.98 -6.84 10.10
N ALA A 6 -6.17 -7.03 8.80
CA ALA A 6 -5.53 -6.25 7.77
C ALA A 6 -6.59 -5.58 6.89
N THR A 7 -6.48 -4.28 6.68
CA THR A 7 -7.42 -3.51 5.88
C THR A 7 -6.69 -2.69 4.83
N ASP A 8 -7.22 -2.67 3.60
CA ASP A 8 -6.88 -1.60 2.68
C ASP A 8 -7.34 -0.26 3.23
N MET A 9 -6.81 0.82 2.68
CA MET A 9 -7.03 2.17 3.16
C MET A 9 -8.03 2.94 2.29
N ASP A 10 -7.72 3.17 1.02
CA ASP A 10 -8.52 4.01 0.12
C ASP A 10 -9.73 3.27 -0.44
N GLY A 11 -10.95 3.77 -0.19
CA GLY A 11 -12.18 3.07 -0.60
C GLY A 11 -12.55 1.89 0.31
N THR A 12 -11.77 1.64 1.36
CA THR A 12 -12.00 0.58 2.34
C THR A 12 -12.15 1.15 3.75
N LEU A 13 -11.05 1.52 4.43
CA LEU A 13 -11.08 2.13 5.76
C LEU A 13 -11.45 3.62 5.70
N LEU A 14 -11.00 4.32 4.64
CA LEU A 14 -11.34 5.72 4.40
C LEU A 14 -12.65 5.84 3.63
N ASN A 15 -13.45 6.82 4.02
CA ASN A 15 -14.61 7.26 3.24
C ASN A 15 -14.18 8.05 1.97
N ASP A 16 -15.14 8.46 1.14
CA ASP A 16 -14.89 9.20 -0.09
C ASP A 16 -14.27 10.60 0.15
N GLU A 17 -14.44 11.15 1.36
CA GLU A 17 -13.78 12.38 1.80
C GLU A 17 -12.34 12.14 2.30
N LYS A 18 -11.81 10.91 2.17
CA LYS A 18 -10.48 10.49 2.65
C LYS A 18 -10.29 10.63 4.15
N LYS A 19 -11.35 10.44 4.93
CA LYS A 19 -11.35 10.49 6.39
C LYS A 19 -11.59 9.12 6.99
N ILE A 20 -10.96 8.87 8.15
CA ILE A 20 -11.26 7.74 9.03
C ILE A 20 -12.47 8.12 9.89
N ASP A 21 -13.45 7.22 9.99
CA ASP A 21 -14.59 7.42 10.89
C ASP A 21 -14.14 7.47 12.36
N ASP A 22 -14.72 8.39 13.13
CA ASP A 22 -14.29 8.59 14.52
C ASP A 22 -14.51 7.38 15.43
N SER A 23 -15.45 6.50 15.12
CA SER A 23 -15.67 5.25 15.86
C SER A 23 -14.51 4.24 15.72
N PHE A 24 -13.66 4.40 14.71
CA PHE A 24 -12.47 3.57 14.52
C PHE A 24 -11.53 3.64 15.75
N TRP A 25 -11.34 4.81 16.32
CA TRP A 25 -10.36 5.00 17.39
C TRP A 25 -10.69 4.21 18.67
N GLU A 26 -11.98 4.14 19.02
CA GLU A 26 -12.41 3.30 20.16
C GLU A 26 -12.30 1.80 19.83
N VAL A 27 -12.68 1.40 18.60
CA VAL A 27 -12.53 0.01 18.17
C VAL A 27 -11.06 -0.41 18.16
N HIS A 28 -10.16 0.41 17.61
CA HIS A 28 -8.72 0.13 17.62
C HIS A 28 -8.17 -0.04 19.04
N LYS A 29 -8.56 0.83 19.97
CA LYS A 29 -8.20 0.71 21.40
C LYS A 29 -8.63 -0.65 21.97
N ARG A 30 -9.86 -1.07 21.68
CA ARG A 30 -10.37 -2.38 22.11
C ARG A 30 -9.59 -3.54 21.49
N LEU A 31 -9.19 -3.43 20.23
CA LEU A 31 -8.32 -4.44 19.58
C LEU A 31 -6.97 -4.54 20.29
N THR A 32 -6.36 -3.40 20.64
CA THR A 32 -5.10 -3.34 21.38
C THR A 32 -5.22 -4.02 22.75
N GLU A 33 -6.28 -3.71 23.53
CA GLU A 33 -6.57 -4.34 24.82
C GLU A 33 -6.72 -5.88 24.71
N LEU A 34 -7.22 -6.35 23.57
CA LEU A 34 -7.42 -7.78 23.30
C LEU A 34 -6.18 -8.47 22.72
N GLY A 35 -5.09 -7.72 22.47
CA GLY A 35 -3.87 -8.24 21.83
C GLY A 35 -4.08 -8.63 20.37
N ILE A 36 -5.02 -8.00 19.67
CA ILE A 36 -5.28 -8.23 18.25
C ILE A 36 -4.46 -7.24 17.43
N HIS A 37 -3.60 -7.73 16.56
CA HIS A 37 -2.78 -6.91 15.66
C HIS A 37 -3.62 -6.23 14.59
N PHE A 38 -3.31 -4.97 14.30
CA PHE A 38 -3.98 -4.19 13.25
C PHE A 38 -2.99 -3.70 12.20
N VAL A 39 -3.29 -3.97 10.94
CA VAL A 39 -2.46 -3.62 9.77
C VAL A 39 -3.26 -2.79 8.79
N VAL A 40 -2.74 -1.63 8.42
CA VAL A 40 -3.23 -0.84 7.29
C VAL A 40 -2.34 -1.14 6.07
N ALA A 41 -2.95 -1.53 4.94
CA ALA A 41 -2.25 -1.89 3.71
C ALA A 41 -2.61 -0.92 2.58
N SER A 42 -1.64 -0.21 2.02
CA SER A 42 -1.87 0.77 0.95
C SER A 42 -0.75 0.79 -0.09
N GLY A 43 -1.04 1.31 -1.28
CA GLY A 43 -0.03 1.64 -2.29
C GLY A 43 0.73 2.93 -2.01
N ARG A 44 0.32 3.71 -1.00
CA ARG A 44 0.92 4.98 -0.62
C ARG A 44 2.26 4.80 0.10
N GLN A 45 3.06 5.88 0.15
CA GLN A 45 4.27 5.94 0.96
C GLN A 45 3.94 5.78 2.46
N TYR A 46 4.82 5.10 3.20
CA TYR A 46 4.70 4.90 4.65
C TYR A 46 4.36 6.20 5.41
N PHE A 47 5.09 7.27 5.17
CA PHE A 47 4.91 8.56 5.87
C PHE A 47 3.57 9.20 5.56
N ASN A 48 3.07 9.05 4.33
CA ASN A 48 1.75 9.53 3.93
C ASN A 48 0.64 8.74 4.64
N ILE A 49 0.78 7.42 4.77
CA ILE A 49 -0.17 6.59 5.53
C ILE A 49 -0.12 6.98 7.01
N ARG A 50 1.08 7.04 7.62
CA ARG A 50 1.27 7.31 9.06
C ARG A 50 0.62 8.61 9.51
N LYS A 51 0.60 9.63 8.67
CA LYS A 51 -0.05 10.92 8.91
C LYS A 51 -1.56 10.79 9.21
N ASN A 52 -2.24 9.83 8.60
CA ASN A 52 -3.67 9.58 8.86
C ASN A 52 -3.91 8.94 10.23
N PHE A 53 -2.87 8.40 10.86
CA PHE A 53 -2.93 7.67 12.11
C PHE A 53 -2.12 8.33 13.24
N GLU A 54 -1.88 9.64 13.18
CA GLU A 54 -1.13 10.39 14.22
C GLU A 54 -1.76 10.28 15.63
N ARG A 55 -3.06 9.98 15.69
CA ARG A 55 -3.78 9.73 16.96
C ARG A 55 -3.40 8.41 17.63
N LEU A 56 -2.75 7.48 16.91
CA LEU A 56 -2.34 6.17 17.45
C LEU A 56 -0.86 6.18 17.82
N ASN A 57 -0.56 5.68 19.01
CA ASN A 57 0.79 5.55 19.55
C ASN A 57 1.28 4.10 19.64
N GLU A 58 0.39 3.13 19.40
CA GLU A 58 0.69 1.70 19.53
C GLU A 58 -0.21 0.83 18.65
N ASN A 59 0.17 -0.44 18.47
CA ASN A 59 -0.58 -1.47 17.75
C ASN A 59 -1.01 -1.07 16.33
N LEU A 60 -0.13 -0.35 15.61
CA LEU A 60 -0.36 -0.01 14.22
C LEU A 60 0.80 -0.51 13.37
N MET A 61 0.53 -1.52 12.57
CA MET A 61 1.42 -1.92 11.50
C MET A 61 0.99 -1.25 10.20
N ILE A 62 1.93 -0.70 9.46
CA ILE A 62 1.69 -0.06 8.17
C ILE A 62 2.39 -0.85 7.09
N MET A 63 1.61 -1.45 6.21
CA MET A 63 2.05 -2.07 4.98
C MET A 63 1.93 -1.04 3.85
N ALA A 64 3.07 -0.47 3.46
CA ALA A 64 3.15 0.57 2.44
C ALA A 64 3.63 0.02 1.09
N GLU A 65 3.54 0.85 0.06
CA GLU A 65 4.04 0.58 -1.29
C GLU A 65 3.54 -0.77 -1.85
N ASN A 66 2.22 -1.05 -1.67
CA ASN A 66 1.57 -2.30 -2.06
C ASN A 66 2.24 -3.57 -1.48
N GLY A 67 2.80 -3.47 -0.27
CA GLY A 67 3.43 -4.58 0.44
C GLY A 67 4.96 -4.62 0.34
N ALA A 68 5.60 -3.67 -0.34
CA ALA A 68 7.05 -3.64 -0.43
C ALA A 68 7.73 -3.38 0.93
N ILE A 69 7.01 -2.79 1.90
CA ILE A 69 7.51 -2.60 3.26
C ILE A 69 6.38 -2.72 4.28
N ILE A 70 6.68 -3.32 5.44
CA ILE A 70 5.83 -3.30 6.64
C ILE A 70 6.62 -2.69 7.78
N MET A 71 6.05 -1.66 8.41
CA MET A 71 6.62 -0.95 9.55
C MET A 71 5.69 -1.06 10.76
N GLU A 72 6.27 -1.19 11.94
CA GLU A 72 5.59 -1.06 13.24
C GLU A 72 6.39 -0.09 14.09
N ASP A 73 5.77 1.00 14.53
CA ASP A 73 6.42 2.01 15.38
C ASP A 73 7.82 2.43 14.87
N GLU A 74 7.91 2.80 13.60
CA GLU A 74 9.17 3.15 12.90
C GLU A 74 10.19 2.00 12.74
N LYS A 75 9.82 0.78 13.16
CA LYS A 75 10.64 -0.42 13.04
C LYS A 75 10.26 -1.19 11.79
N GLU A 76 11.22 -1.51 10.97
CA GLU A 76 11.01 -2.39 9.82
C GLU A 76 10.71 -3.82 10.29
N ILE A 77 9.55 -4.34 9.91
CA ILE A 77 9.15 -5.73 10.17
C ILE A 77 9.45 -6.61 8.96
N PHE A 78 9.21 -6.09 7.78
CA PHE A 78 9.42 -6.76 6.50
C PHE A 78 9.73 -5.73 5.43
N SER A 79 10.60 -6.07 4.50
CA SER A 79 10.74 -5.32 3.25
C SER A 79 11.18 -6.22 2.10
N LYS A 80 10.81 -5.84 0.90
CA LYS A 80 11.28 -6.40 -0.36
C LYS A 80 11.66 -5.24 -1.27
N THR A 81 12.94 -5.16 -1.58
CA THR A 81 13.52 -4.06 -2.36
C THR A 81 14.01 -4.55 -3.71
N LEU A 82 14.11 -3.65 -4.67
CA LEU A 82 14.86 -3.86 -5.90
C LEU A 82 16.35 -3.94 -5.58
N SER A 83 17.12 -4.72 -6.33
CA SER A 83 18.57 -4.60 -6.26
C SER A 83 19.01 -3.21 -6.73
N LYS A 84 20.20 -2.76 -6.27
CA LYS A 84 20.72 -1.46 -6.71
C LYS A 84 20.93 -1.40 -8.22
N GLU A 85 21.41 -2.50 -8.79
CA GLU A 85 21.62 -2.67 -10.22
C GLU A 85 20.30 -2.56 -10.99
N ASP A 86 19.26 -3.24 -10.52
CA ASP A 86 17.93 -3.21 -11.13
C ASP A 86 17.31 -1.82 -11.05
N ALA A 87 17.39 -1.16 -9.89
CA ALA A 87 16.87 0.20 -9.72
C ALA A 87 17.56 1.18 -10.71
N ILE A 88 18.89 1.10 -10.84
CA ILE A 88 19.66 1.92 -11.78
C ILE A 88 19.26 1.62 -13.23
N GLU A 89 19.05 0.35 -13.57
CA GLU A 89 18.62 -0.05 -14.92
C GLU A 89 17.26 0.54 -15.27
N LEU A 90 16.27 0.41 -14.34
CA LEU A 90 14.92 0.95 -14.52
C LEU A 90 14.92 2.49 -14.63
N ILE A 91 15.75 3.17 -13.84
CA ILE A 91 15.93 4.62 -13.90
C ILE A 91 16.49 5.03 -15.28
N LYS A 92 17.50 4.31 -15.80
CA LYS A 92 18.05 4.58 -17.14
C LYS A 92 17.01 4.46 -18.24
N VAL A 93 16.13 3.46 -18.16
CA VAL A 93 15.00 3.34 -19.10
C VAL A 93 14.09 4.56 -18.98
N GLY A 94 13.66 4.93 -17.78
CA GLY A 94 12.79 6.08 -17.57
C GLY A 94 13.38 7.40 -18.08
N ARG A 95 14.70 7.61 -17.92
CA ARG A 95 15.41 8.79 -18.45
C ARG A 95 15.41 8.88 -19.97
N THR A 96 15.06 7.80 -20.69
CA THR A 96 14.89 7.84 -22.16
C THR A 96 13.51 8.34 -22.59
N ILE A 97 12.57 8.51 -21.67
CA ILE A 97 11.19 8.93 -21.95
C ILE A 97 11.11 10.45 -21.82
N PRO A 98 10.86 11.19 -22.89
CA PRO A 98 10.99 12.66 -22.88
C PRO A 98 10.02 13.40 -21.96
N THR A 99 8.89 12.77 -21.63
CA THR A 99 7.79 13.35 -20.84
C THR A 99 7.74 12.86 -19.40
N ALA A 100 8.68 11.96 -19.02
CA ALA A 100 8.65 11.29 -17.74
C ALA A 100 9.52 11.97 -16.67
N ASN A 101 8.96 12.11 -15.49
CA ASN A 101 9.67 12.46 -14.27
C ASN A 101 9.81 11.20 -13.39
N LEU A 102 10.98 10.99 -12.82
CA LEU A 102 11.30 9.78 -12.08
C LEU A 102 11.27 10.00 -10.58
N ILE A 103 10.79 8.99 -9.86
CA ILE A 103 10.80 8.94 -8.40
C ILE A 103 11.46 7.63 -7.97
N PHE A 104 12.57 7.73 -7.26
CA PHE A 104 13.13 6.63 -6.52
C PHE A 104 12.43 6.56 -5.16
N CYS A 105 11.55 5.59 -4.98
CA CYS A 105 10.83 5.39 -3.72
C CYS A 105 11.69 4.55 -2.78
N GLY A 106 12.43 5.22 -1.91
CA GLY A 106 13.31 4.57 -0.93
C GLY A 106 12.60 4.26 0.39
N LYS A 107 13.26 3.48 1.25
CA LYS A 107 12.80 3.21 2.62
C LYS A 107 12.79 4.47 3.49
N LYS A 108 13.77 5.36 3.32
CA LYS A 108 13.94 6.58 4.13
C LYS A 108 13.04 7.72 3.64
N LYS A 109 12.88 7.88 2.32
CA LYS A 109 12.10 8.92 1.64
C LYS A 109 11.98 8.63 0.14
N ALA A 110 11.22 9.46 -0.58
CA ALA A 110 11.26 9.50 -2.03
C ALA A 110 12.35 10.48 -2.51
N TYR A 111 12.98 10.17 -3.64
CA TYR A 111 14.03 11.02 -4.23
C TYR A 111 13.66 11.36 -5.67
N LEU A 112 13.81 12.64 -6.02
CA LEU A 112 13.45 13.24 -7.30
C LEU A 112 14.67 13.92 -7.91
N GLU A 113 14.70 14.05 -9.25
CA GLU A 113 15.74 14.85 -9.95
C GLU A 113 15.16 16.17 -10.49
N ASP A 114 13.84 16.27 -10.53
CA ASP A 114 13.13 17.38 -11.16
C ASP A 114 12.33 18.17 -10.13
N ASP A 115 12.32 19.49 -10.25
CA ASP A 115 11.58 20.43 -9.40
C ASP A 115 10.46 21.17 -10.17
N GLU A 116 10.09 20.68 -11.37
CA GLU A 116 9.02 21.24 -12.17
C GLU A 116 7.72 21.36 -11.35
N PRO A 117 7.09 22.56 -11.30
CA PRO A 117 5.98 22.84 -10.39
C PRO A 117 4.79 21.89 -10.50
N ASN A 118 4.35 21.53 -11.72
CA ASN A 118 3.20 20.63 -11.91
C ASN A 118 3.53 19.20 -11.46
N PHE A 119 4.76 18.75 -11.69
CA PHE A 119 5.22 17.46 -11.18
C PHE A 119 5.25 17.44 -9.65
N LEU A 120 5.79 18.49 -9.02
CA LEU A 120 5.84 18.58 -7.55
C LEU A 120 4.45 18.68 -6.92
N GLU A 121 3.48 19.29 -7.61
CA GLU A 121 2.08 19.28 -7.16
C GLU A 121 1.52 17.85 -7.07
N GLU A 122 1.81 17.00 -8.06
CA GLU A 122 1.41 15.59 -8.04
C GLU A 122 2.18 14.80 -6.98
N VAL A 123 3.49 15.00 -6.86
CA VAL A 123 4.32 14.35 -5.82
C VAL A 123 3.77 14.60 -4.42
N LYS A 124 3.44 15.83 -4.07
CA LYS A 124 2.93 16.23 -2.74
C LYS A 124 1.62 15.55 -2.34
N LYS A 125 0.84 15.06 -3.30
CA LYS A 125 -0.40 14.31 -3.00
C LYS A 125 -0.13 12.92 -2.41
N TYR A 126 0.99 12.30 -2.79
CA TYR A 126 1.29 10.89 -2.47
C TYR A 126 2.53 10.70 -1.60
N TYR A 127 3.48 11.66 -1.63
CA TYR A 127 4.75 11.57 -0.93
C TYR A 127 4.88 12.66 0.13
N GLU A 128 4.74 12.30 1.39
CA GLU A 128 4.87 13.22 2.54
C GLU A 128 6.35 13.56 2.78
N LYS A 129 7.25 12.61 2.53
CA LYS A 129 8.68 12.76 2.75
C LYS A 129 9.44 12.52 1.45
N TYR A 130 10.00 13.58 0.89
CA TYR A 130 10.81 13.52 -0.33
C TYR A 130 12.00 14.47 -0.30
N GLU A 131 12.95 14.25 -1.19
CA GLU A 131 14.14 15.09 -1.38
C GLU A 131 14.45 15.22 -2.87
N ILE A 132 14.82 16.42 -3.31
CA ILE A 132 15.32 16.68 -4.65
C ILE A 132 16.84 16.53 -4.62
N VAL A 133 17.38 15.68 -5.49
CA VAL A 133 18.80 15.34 -5.56
C VAL A 133 19.31 15.51 -6.99
N GLU A 134 20.61 15.67 -7.15
CA GLU A 134 21.25 15.80 -8.48
C GLU A 134 21.15 14.51 -9.30
N ASP A 135 21.24 13.33 -8.67
CA ASP A 135 21.23 12.02 -9.34
C ASP A 135 20.66 10.94 -8.41
N ILE A 136 19.43 10.48 -8.72
CA ILE A 136 18.75 9.44 -7.92
C ILE A 136 19.44 8.07 -7.99
N THR A 137 20.37 7.84 -8.93
CA THR A 137 21.15 6.59 -8.98
C THR A 137 22.27 6.54 -7.93
N LYS A 138 22.58 7.69 -7.29
CA LYS A 138 23.64 7.81 -6.30
C LYS A 138 23.13 7.89 -4.86
N VAL A 139 21.83 7.87 -4.64
CA VAL A 139 21.26 7.93 -3.30
C VAL A 139 21.65 6.71 -2.46
N ASP A 140 21.89 6.96 -1.17
CA ASP A 140 22.17 5.93 -0.18
C ASP A 140 20.88 5.48 0.51
N ASP A 141 20.05 4.77 -0.26
CA ASP A 141 18.81 4.17 0.21
C ASP A 141 18.48 2.90 -0.61
N GLU A 142 17.60 2.06 -0.09
CA GLU A 142 17.12 0.85 -0.75
C GLU A 142 15.79 1.15 -1.47
N ALA A 143 15.73 0.82 -2.76
CA ALA A 143 14.56 1.08 -3.59
C ALA A 143 13.42 0.10 -3.29
N LEU A 144 12.31 0.58 -2.78
CA LEU A 144 11.05 -0.18 -2.67
C LEU A 144 10.39 -0.32 -4.03
N LYS A 145 10.41 0.75 -4.84
CA LYS A 145 9.93 0.79 -6.21
C LYS A 145 10.58 1.96 -6.98
N ILE A 146 10.50 1.91 -8.29
CA ILE A 146 10.70 3.09 -9.15
C ILE A 146 9.33 3.50 -9.68
N THR A 147 8.98 4.76 -9.47
CA THR A 147 7.74 5.36 -9.99
C THR A 147 8.05 6.35 -11.09
N ILE A 148 7.25 6.33 -12.12
CA ILE A 148 7.35 7.24 -13.26
C ILE A 148 6.08 8.06 -13.34
N CYS A 149 6.23 9.39 -13.30
CA CYS A 149 5.15 10.34 -13.52
C CYS A 149 5.23 10.88 -14.95
N ASP A 150 4.18 10.70 -15.71
CA ASP A 150 4.05 11.26 -17.05
C ASP A 150 2.73 12.03 -17.16
N LEU A 151 2.82 13.36 -17.03
CA LEU A 151 1.66 14.25 -17.05
C LEU A 151 0.88 14.22 -18.38
N THR A 152 1.45 13.61 -19.43
CA THR A 152 0.81 13.47 -20.75
C THR A 152 0.09 12.14 -20.93
N GLY A 153 0.14 11.24 -19.94
CA GLY A 153 -0.57 9.96 -19.92
C GLY A 153 0.37 8.75 -19.87
N ALA A 154 0.47 8.17 -18.71
CA ALA A 154 1.46 7.13 -18.39
C ALA A 154 1.24 5.80 -19.13
N GLU A 155 -0.01 5.36 -19.29
CA GLU A 155 -0.32 4.08 -19.94
C GLU A 155 0.17 4.05 -21.39
N LYS A 156 -0.07 5.13 -22.12
CA LYS A 156 0.28 5.22 -23.55
C LYS A 156 1.74 5.57 -23.78
N ASN A 157 2.27 6.51 -22.98
CA ASN A 157 3.56 7.15 -23.27
C ASN A 157 4.72 6.56 -22.47
N THR A 158 4.46 5.95 -21.30
CA THR A 158 5.50 5.42 -20.40
C THR A 158 5.49 3.90 -20.31
N TYR A 159 4.32 3.29 -20.06
CA TYR A 159 4.19 1.85 -19.82
C TYR A 159 4.85 0.97 -20.91
N PRO A 160 4.74 1.28 -22.23
CA PRO A 160 5.36 0.47 -23.28
C PRO A 160 6.90 0.42 -23.27
N TYR A 161 7.57 1.42 -22.66
CA TYR A 161 9.03 1.42 -22.58
C TYR A 161 9.58 0.33 -21.64
N TYR A 162 8.74 -0.15 -20.72
CA TYR A 162 9.11 -1.19 -19.77
C TYR A 162 8.71 -2.60 -20.20
N LYS A 163 8.24 -2.82 -21.44
CA LYS A 163 7.76 -4.11 -21.93
C LYS A 163 8.77 -5.25 -21.80
N ASP A 164 10.07 -4.96 -22.03
CA ASP A 164 11.14 -5.94 -21.95
C ASP A 164 11.46 -6.36 -20.51
N TYR A 165 10.83 -5.72 -19.53
CA TYR A 165 11.00 -5.94 -18.10
C TYR A 165 9.82 -6.66 -17.43
N TYR A 166 8.71 -6.93 -18.15
CA TYR A 166 7.51 -7.55 -17.58
C TYR A 166 7.75 -8.97 -17.05
N ASP A 167 8.76 -9.66 -17.56
CA ASP A 167 9.14 -10.98 -17.06
C ASP A 167 9.92 -10.91 -15.74
N LYS A 168 10.64 -9.83 -15.51
CA LYS A 168 11.52 -9.64 -14.33
C LYS A 168 10.84 -8.85 -13.22
N PHE A 169 10.03 -7.86 -13.55
CA PHE A 169 9.38 -6.96 -12.62
C PHE A 169 7.86 -6.93 -12.82
N LYS A 170 7.15 -6.51 -11.77
CA LYS A 170 5.75 -6.10 -11.89
C LYS A 170 5.73 -4.63 -12.31
N VAL A 171 5.34 -4.38 -13.54
CA VAL A 171 5.11 -3.03 -14.07
C VAL A 171 3.61 -2.79 -14.09
N ALA A 172 3.14 -1.75 -13.45
CA ALA A 172 1.72 -1.45 -13.31
C ALA A 172 1.42 0.01 -13.59
N VAL A 173 0.37 0.26 -14.39
CA VAL A 173 -0.25 1.57 -14.46
C VAL A 173 -1.05 1.75 -13.18
N SER A 174 -0.61 2.65 -12.31
CA SER A 174 -1.19 2.90 -10.99
C SER A 174 -2.07 4.15 -10.95
N GLY A 175 -2.24 4.80 -12.09
CA GLY A 175 -3.08 5.99 -12.29
C GLY A 175 -2.91 6.54 -13.70
N GLU A 176 -3.67 7.57 -14.04
CA GLU A 176 -3.65 8.18 -15.37
C GLU A 176 -2.24 8.64 -15.79
N ILE A 177 -1.48 9.17 -14.83
CA ILE A 177 -0.14 9.73 -15.03
C ILE A 177 0.97 8.91 -14.35
N TRP A 178 0.68 7.71 -13.79
CA TRP A 178 1.58 6.96 -12.96
C TRP A 178 1.86 5.55 -13.48
N VAL A 179 3.15 5.18 -13.56
CA VAL A 179 3.62 3.80 -13.72
C VAL A 179 4.52 3.46 -12.54
N ASP A 180 4.23 2.34 -11.87
CA ASP A 180 5.05 1.78 -10.81
C ASP A 180 5.79 0.53 -11.30
N VAL A 181 7.08 0.41 -10.97
CA VAL A 181 7.90 -0.78 -11.21
C VAL A 181 8.42 -1.29 -9.88
N VAL A 182 8.01 -2.51 -9.52
CA VAL A 182 8.35 -3.18 -8.24
C VAL A 182 8.90 -4.58 -8.50
N ASP A 183 9.48 -5.19 -7.46
CA ASP A 183 9.82 -6.63 -7.53
C ASP A 183 8.59 -7.46 -7.90
N LYS A 184 8.74 -8.41 -8.82
CA LYS A 184 7.63 -9.21 -9.33
C LYS A 184 6.93 -10.04 -8.26
N ASN A 185 7.68 -10.42 -7.22
CA ASN A 185 7.22 -11.30 -6.16
C ASN A 185 6.74 -10.51 -4.93
N ILE A 186 6.18 -9.32 -5.14
CA ILE A 186 5.58 -8.55 -4.05
C ILE A 186 4.18 -8.07 -4.39
N ASN A 187 3.29 -8.23 -3.43
CA ASN A 187 1.97 -7.66 -3.36
C ASN A 187 1.49 -7.67 -1.90
N LYS A 188 0.37 -7.05 -1.61
CA LYS A 188 -0.20 -6.99 -0.25
C LYS A 188 -0.42 -8.38 0.38
N GLY A 189 -0.79 -9.38 -0.44
CA GLY A 189 -1.02 -10.76 0.04
C GLY A 189 0.27 -11.46 0.45
N ILE A 190 1.33 -11.36 -0.34
CA ILE A 190 2.65 -11.93 -0.02
C ILE A 190 3.21 -11.28 1.25
N ALA A 191 3.11 -9.96 1.37
CA ALA A 191 3.54 -9.23 2.54
C ALA A 191 2.76 -9.64 3.79
N LEU A 192 1.43 -9.80 3.68
CA LEU A 192 0.61 -10.28 4.81
C LEU A 192 0.95 -11.72 5.18
N ALA A 193 1.19 -12.61 4.21
CA ALA A 193 1.61 -13.98 4.48
C ALA A 193 2.95 -14.03 5.24
N SER A 194 3.92 -13.20 4.87
CA SER A 194 5.20 -13.10 5.58
C SER A 194 5.01 -12.58 7.02
N LEU A 195 4.10 -11.63 7.23
CA LEU A 195 3.76 -11.15 8.57
C LEU A 195 3.07 -12.23 9.40
N GLN A 196 2.12 -12.97 8.81
CA GLN A 196 1.45 -14.11 9.47
C GLN A 196 2.44 -15.17 9.92
N GLU A 197 3.39 -15.53 9.07
CA GLU A 197 4.46 -16.47 9.42
C GLU A 197 5.29 -15.98 10.61
N LYS A 198 5.72 -14.71 10.55
CA LYS A 198 6.51 -14.08 11.62
C LYS A 198 5.79 -14.02 12.96
N LEU A 199 4.47 -13.77 12.95
CA LEU A 199 3.63 -13.69 14.16
C LEU A 199 3.09 -15.08 14.61
N GLY A 200 3.24 -16.12 13.80
CA GLY A 200 2.65 -17.44 14.06
C GLY A 200 1.12 -17.45 13.96
N ILE A 201 0.53 -16.55 13.16
CA ILE A 201 -0.92 -16.38 12.99
C ILE A 201 -1.38 -17.04 11.70
N LYS A 202 -2.48 -17.80 11.77
CA LYS A 202 -3.04 -18.54 10.63
C LYS A 202 -4.07 -17.68 9.86
N LYS A 203 -4.37 -18.07 8.62
CA LYS A 203 -5.47 -17.47 7.83
C LYS A 203 -6.82 -17.56 8.57
N SER A 204 -7.06 -18.66 9.31
CA SER A 204 -8.27 -18.84 10.11
C SER A 204 -8.37 -17.90 11.34
N GLU A 205 -7.29 -17.20 11.66
CA GLU A 205 -7.19 -16.22 12.75
C GLU A 205 -7.02 -14.80 12.19
N THR A 206 -7.16 -14.63 10.86
CA THR A 206 -6.95 -13.36 10.15
C THR A 206 -8.22 -12.86 9.50
N MET A 207 -8.51 -11.59 9.69
CA MET A 207 -9.59 -10.82 9.06
C MET A 207 -9.00 -9.83 8.08
N VAL A 208 -9.53 -9.78 6.85
CA VAL A 208 -9.01 -8.93 5.77
C VAL A 208 -10.10 -8.15 5.07
N PHE A 209 -9.81 -6.91 4.68
CA PHE A 209 -10.72 -6.02 3.97
C PHE A 209 -10.04 -5.41 2.76
N GLY A 210 -10.79 -5.23 1.67
CA GLY A 210 -10.31 -4.56 0.47
C GLY A 210 -11.45 -4.20 -0.48
N ASP A 211 -11.14 -3.35 -1.47
CA ASP A 211 -12.12 -2.88 -2.46
C ASP A 211 -11.65 -3.02 -3.91
N TYR A 212 -10.35 -3.10 -4.19
CA TYR A 212 -9.86 -3.09 -5.55
C TYR A 212 -8.92 -4.25 -5.90
N LEU A 213 -8.51 -4.35 -7.17
CA LEU A 213 -7.74 -5.49 -7.69
C LEU A 213 -6.36 -5.68 -7.06
N ASN A 214 -5.74 -4.64 -6.51
CA ASN A 214 -4.48 -4.75 -5.76
C ASN A 214 -4.65 -5.43 -4.39
N ASP A 215 -5.90 -5.66 -3.96
CA ASP A 215 -6.26 -6.41 -2.75
C ASP A 215 -6.60 -7.89 -3.02
N TYR A 216 -6.54 -8.32 -4.29
CA TYR A 216 -6.97 -9.67 -4.67
C TYR A 216 -6.22 -10.74 -3.86
N GLU A 217 -4.91 -10.63 -3.78
CA GLU A 217 -4.09 -11.56 -3.01
C GLU A 217 -4.21 -11.33 -1.49
N LEU A 218 -4.47 -10.08 -1.06
CA LEU A 218 -4.73 -9.75 0.35
C LEU A 218 -5.97 -10.50 0.85
N ILE A 219 -7.07 -10.42 0.10
CA ILE A 219 -8.34 -11.12 0.41
C ILE A 219 -8.13 -12.63 0.57
N GLY A 220 -7.23 -13.22 -0.21
CA GLY A 220 -6.87 -14.63 -0.13
C GLY A 220 -6.08 -15.03 1.14
N GLN A 221 -5.65 -14.09 1.98
CA GLN A 221 -4.86 -14.37 3.19
C GLN A 221 -5.70 -14.45 4.48
N GLY A 222 -7.00 -14.18 4.43
CA GLY A 222 -7.87 -14.29 5.59
C GLY A 222 -9.06 -15.22 5.36
N ASP A 223 -9.37 -16.06 6.36
CA ASP A 223 -10.61 -16.84 6.33
C ASP A 223 -11.83 -15.97 6.63
N TYR A 224 -11.64 -14.83 7.30
CA TYR A 224 -12.61 -13.75 7.43
C TYR A 224 -12.30 -12.65 6.41
N SER A 225 -12.65 -12.88 5.15
CA SER A 225 -12.35 -11.98 4.03
C SER A 225 -13.57 -11.18 3.60
N PHE A 226 -13.41 -9.86 3.54
CA PHE A 226 -14.49 -8.91 3.29
C PHE A 226 -14.16 -8.05 2.06
N ALA A 227 -15.07 -8.06 1.08
CA ALA A 227 -15.08 -7.08 0.01
C ALA A 227 -16.07 -5.96 0.35
N MET A 228 -15.63 -4.71 0.21
CA MET A 228 -16.48 -3.54 0.47
C MET A 228 -17.64 -3.46 -0.53
N GLU A 229 -18.68 -2.70 -0.19
CA GLU A 229 -19.86 -2.55 -1.07
C GLU A 229 -19.51 -1.87 -2.40
N ASN A 230 -18.56 -0.95 -2.40
CA ASN A 230 -17.97 -0.30 -3.57
C ASN A 230 -16.92 -1.16 -4.30
N ALA A 231 -16.60 -2.36 -3.80
CA ALA A 231 -15.49 -3.15 -4.33
C ALA A 231 -15.69 -3.62 -5.78
N HIS A 232 -14.57 -3.82 -6.46
CA HIS A 232 -14.53 -4.39 -7.80
C HIS A 232 -15.22 -5.76 -7.84
N PRO A 233 -16.02 -6.08 -8.91
CA PRO A 233 -16.79 -7.32 -8.99
C PRO A 233 -15.93 -8.60 -8.82
N GLU A 234 -14.70 -8.63 -9.32
CA GLU A 234 -13.81 -9.78 -9.15
C GLU A 234 -13.41 -10.01 -7.69
N LEU A 235 -13.24 -8.93 -6.92
CA LEU A 235 -12.93 -9.05 -5.50
C LEU A 235 -14.12 -9.60 -4.71
N LYS A 236 -15.33 -9.14 -5.05
CA LYS A 236 -16.59 -9.64 -4.46
C LYS A 236 -16.81 -11.13 -4.69
N LYS A 237 -16.31 -11.70 -5.79
CA LYS A 237 -16.42 -13.14 -6.09
C LYS A 237 -15.59 -14.02 -5.17
N ILE A 238 -14.45 -13.52 -4.68
CA ILE A 238 -13.52 -14.31 -3.87
C ILE A 238 -13.62 -14.04 -2.37
N ALA A 239 -14.18 -12.88 -1.97
CA ALA A 239 -14.41 -12.56 -0.58
C ALA A 239 -15.58 -13.38 -0.03
N LYS A 240 -15.47 -13.83 1.23
CA LYS A 240 -16.51 -14.64 1.90
C LYS A 240 -17.66 -13.79 2.44
N TYR A 241 -17.41 -12.50 2.73
CA TYR A 241 -18.37 -11.60 3.38
C TYR A 241 -18.42 -10.26 2.67
N ASN A 242 -19.54 -9.56 2.86
CA ASN A 242 -19.67 -8.15 2.49
C ASN A 242 -19.13 -7.27 3.64
N GLY A 243 -18.21 -6.36 3.34
CA GLY A 243 -17.60 -5.43 4.28
C GLY A 243 -18.41 -4.15 4.57
N GLY A 244 -19.58 -4.01 3.92
CA GLY A 244 -20.41 -2.81 4.03
C GLY A 244 -19.87 -1.63 3.21
N ASP A 245 -20.52 -0.48 3.38
CA ASP A 245 -20.19 0.79 2.72
C ASP A 245 -19.05 1.50 3.46
N ASN A 246 -17.98 1.88 2.75
CA ASN A 246 -16.87 2.64 3.32
C ASN A 246 -17.34 4.01 3.88
N ASN A 247 -18.37 4.61 3.30
CA ASN A 247 -18.95 5.87 3.78
C ASN A 247 -19.78 5.72 5.07
N ARG A 248 -20.02 4.48 5.49
CA ARG A 248 -20.76 4.13 6.73
C ARG A 248 -19.91 3.30 7.69
N ALA A 249 -18.61 3.52 7.66
CA ALA A 249 -17.66 2.82 8.53
C ALA A 249 -17.75 1.28 8.45
N GLY A 250 -17.97 0.70 7.26
CA GLY A 250 -18.22 -0.73 7.06
C GLY A 250 -17.16 -1.65 7.66
N VAL A 251 -15.87 -1.27 7.59
CA VAL A 251 -14.77 -1.99 8.26
C VAL A 251 -14.98 -2.03 9.77
N VAL A 252 -15.27 -0.88 10.38
CA VAL A 252 -15.46 -0.74 11.84
C VAL A 252 -16.67 -1.56 12.30
N GLU A 253 -17.78 -1.48 11.59
CA GLU A 253 -19.01 -2.23 11.92
C GLU A 253 -18.79 -3.75 11.77
N SER A 254 -18.05 -4.18 10.75
CA SER A 254 -17.66 -5.58 10.61
C SER A 254 -16.78 -6.07 11.75
N ILE A 255 -15.79 -5.26 12.18
CA ILE A 255 -14.94 -5.60 13.33
C ILE A 255 -15.78 -5.70 14.62
N LYS A 256 -16.67 -4.76 14.89
CA LYS A 256 -17.58 -4.82 16.04
C LYS A 256 -18.36 -6.13 16.04
N LYS A 257 -19.03 -6.44 14.94
CA LYS A 257 -19.88 -7.62 14.81
C LYS A 257 -19.14 -8.95 14.98
N TYR A 258 -18.01 -9.13 14.30
CA TYR A 258 -17.34 -10.43 14.23
C TYR A 258 -16.23 -10.62 15.26
N VAL A 259 -15.79 -9.55 15.94
CA VAL A 259 -14.66 -9.61 16.86
C VAL A 259 -15.02 -9.16 18.27
N LEU A 260 -15.84 -8.11 18.42
CA LEU A 260 -16.12 -7.49 19.72
C LEU A 260 -17.45 -7.93 20.34
N GLU A 261 -18.51 -8.18 19.52
CA GLU A 261 -19.83 -8.58 19.99
C GLU A 261 -19.97 -10.08 20.23
N GLU A 262 -19.13 -10.90 19.59
CA GLU A 262 -19.09 -12.36 19.83
C GLU A 262 -18.32 -12.74 21.11
N ARG A 263 -17.97 -11.77 21.92
CA ARG A 263 -17.30 -11.91 23.22
C ARG A 263 -18.13 -11.32 24.34
#